data_0b5ab57ab8c080ba1e64710ff569d03b
#
_entry.id   0b5ab57ab8c080ba1e64710ff569d03b
#
_cell.length_a   1.000
_cell.length_b   1.000
_cell.length_c   1.000
_cell.angle_alpha   90.00
_cell.angle_beta   90.00
_cell.angle_gamma   90.00
#
_symmetry.space_group_name_H-M   'P 1'
#
loop_
_entity.id
_entity.type
_entity.pdbx_description
1 polymer ?
#
loop_
_entity_poly.entity_id
_entity_poly.type
_entity_poly.pdbx_seq_one_letter_code
_entity_poly.pdbx_strand_id
1 'polypeptide(L)'
;DEQPLAQPGRNLDVYAADMARIEVLSGPQGTLFGASSQAGVVRMITNKPKMGVSESNVEFEYRFTPEGDTGSKIEAMTNIPLGESTALRIVAYKDDKGGYIDQVAGKVDVTESARFRPAGYVRQNGLPVSSARAGFKAGTDFSGATIIPAVAIQEEDANDSTYQGFRASLAQDLSDQWSANLVLAHQKIDADGVFFADPTLGDLEIQTYTANSIDDQYDNMSLTLDGMIGDLEVVYAGAYTDRETNQMVDYTDYLFVGQYLPYYICDYYVSYPQGGAAIGTCGGPNLLVDSTTNTEVTSHEIRINADISDTMSITAGAFMSDTELLELNLFTYPEAVNNDIDYACNYALTDTSVTGSINNASPGWFSAGPFCEPVIFFNDIKRTDEQKGFFGELNIALSDTSELTLGARWYDIEVDFEG
;
A
#
# COMPACT_ATOMS: atom_id res chain seq x y z
N ASP A 1 2.26 -2.18 19.34
CA ASP A 1 2.68 -1.39 20.49
C ASP A 1 1.90 -0.06 20.53
N GLU A 2 2.47 1.05 20.99
CA GLU A 2 1.74 2.29 21.33
C GLU A 2 1.73 3.33 20.17
N GLN A 3 2.00 2.96 18.94
CA GLN A 3 2.04 3.86 17.79
C GLN A 3 0.99 3.49 16.74
N PRO A 4 0.39 4.46 16.02
CA PRO A 4 -0.44 4.17 14.87
C PRO A 4 0.41 3.70 13.68
N LEU A 5 -0.08 2.69 12.94
CA LEU A 5 0.55 2.17 11.73
C LEU A 5 -0.32 2.34 10.48
N ALA A 6 -1.55 2.85 10.65
CA ALA A 6 -2.42 3.18 9.53
C ALA A 6 -1.84 4.38 8.76
N GLN A 7 -1.71 4.23 7.45
CA GLN A 7 -1.16 5.25 6.56
C GLN A 7 -2.15 5.56 5.43
N PRO A 8 -2.16 6.79 4.90
CA PRO A 8 -2.94 7.11 3.72
C PRO A 8 -2.49 6.25 2.52
N GLY A 9 -3.46 5.85 1.73
CA GLY A 9 -3.25 5.06 0.52
C GLY A 9 -3.09 3.57 0.79
N ARG A 10 -2.05 3.13 1.49
CA ARG A 10 -1.77 1.71 1.75
C ARG A 10 -1.36 1.49 3.20
N ASN A 11 -2.04 0.59 3.88
CA ASN A 11 -1.63 0.19 5.23
C ASN A 11 -0.27 -0.50 5.22
N LEU A 12 0.49 -0.28 6.27
CA LEU A 12 1.75 -0.98 6.49
C LEU A 12 1.46 -2.46 6.79
N ASP A 13 2.07 -3.36 6.04
CA ASP A 13 2.02 -4.79 6.31
C ASP A 13 3.18 -5.17 7.24
N VAL A 14 2.88 -5.36 8.51
CA VAL A 14 3.87 -5.67 9.54
C VAL A 14 3.95 -7.16 9.79
N TYR A 15 5.13 -7.74 9.59
CA TYR A 15 5.37 -9.15 9.87
C TYR A 15 5.28 -9.48 11.36
N ALA A 16 4.53 -10.52 11.69
CA ALA A 16 4.19 -10.88 13.06
C ALA A 16 5.28 -11.73 13.75
N ALA A 17 6.53 -11.25 13.78
CA ALA A 17 7.64 -11.93 14.48
C ALA A 17 7.65 -11.59 15.97
N ASP A 18 7.85 -12.63 16.81
CA ASP A 18 8.02 -12.50 18.27
C ASP A 18 6.95 -11.63 18.93
N MET A 19 5.67 -11.92 18.67
CA MET A 19 4.54 -11.24 19.24
C MET A 19 4.19 -11.75 20.64
N ALA A 20 3.88 -10.84 21.58
CA ALA A 20 3.29 -11.20 22.85
C ALA A 20 1.81 -11.60 22.66
N ARG A 21 1.08 -10.81 21.86
CA ARG A 21 -0.31 -11.05 21.45
C ARG A 21 -0.76 -10.11 20.34
N ILE A 22 -1.85 -10.48 19.68
CA ILE A 22 -2.60 -9.63 18.76
C ILE A 22 -4.00 -9.45 19.35
N GLU A 23 -4.44 -8.21 19.51
CA GLU A 23 -5.74 -7.85 20.04
C GLU A 23 -6.62 -7.29 18.91
N VAL A 24 -7.87 -7.73 18.85
CA VAL A 24 -8.84 -7.21 17.89
C VAL A 24 -10.00 -6.57 18.67
N LEU A 25 -10.11 -5.26 18.55
CA LEU A 25 -11.18 -4.47 19.17
C LEU A 25 -12.24 -4.22 18.11
N SER A 26 -13.42 -4.82 18.26
CA SER A 26 -14.52 -4.70 17.31
C SER A 26 -15.35 -3.45 17.55
N GLY A 27 -15.86 -2.85 16.49
CA GLY A 27 -16.68 -1.64 16.53
C GLY A 27 -15.88 -0.34 16.62
N PRO A 28 -16.55 0.81 16.64
CA PRO A 28 -15.89 2.12 16.66
C PRO A 28 -15.00 2.31 17.90
N GLN A 29 -13.73 2.62 17.68
CA GLN A 29 -12.72 2.84 18.72
C GLN A 29 -12.15 4.28 18.67
N GLY A 30 -12.86 5.21 18.04
CA GLY A 30 -12.35 6.55 17.74
C GLY A 30 -11.98 7.41 18.94
N THR A 31 -12.53 7.15 20.13
CA THR A 31 -12.23 7.93 21.35
C THR A 31 -10.74 7.83 21.70
N LEU A 32 -10.21 6.63 21.87
CA LEU A 32 -8.81 6.41 22.26
C LEU A 32 -7.87 6.30 21.05
N PHE A 33 -8.31 5.65 19.96
CA PHE A 33 -7.45 5.32 18.83
C PHE A 33 -7.55 6.28 17.64
N GLY A 34 -8.44 7.28 17.69
CA GLY A 34 -8.49 8.36 16.70
C GLY A 34 -9.36 8.10 15.48
N ALA A 35 -9.18 8.94 14.45
CA ALA A 35 -10.11 9.07 13.32
C ALA A 35 -10.25 7.83 12.44
N SER A 36 -9.21 7.03 12.26
CA SER A 36 -9.21 5.85 11.38
C SER A 36 -9.85 4.60 11.97
N SER A 37 -10.32 4.64 13.24
CA SER A 37 -10.80 3.48 13.99
C SER A 37 -12.32 3.29 13.92
N GLN A 38 -12.92 3.35 12.72
CA GLN A 38 -14.37 3.33 12.54
C GLN A 38 -15.00 1.93 12.70
N ALA A 39 -14.33 0.90 12.17
CA ALA A 39 -14.82 -0.49 12.20
C ALA A 39 -14.18 -1.32 13.31
N GLY A 40 -13.06 -0.87 13.84
CA GLY A 40 -12.30 -1.54 14.89
C GLY A 40 -10.82 -1.19 14.83
N VAL A 41 -10.04 -1.84 15.70
CA VAL A 41 -8.58 -1.70 15.78
C VAL A 41 -7.96 -3.07 15.92
N VAL A 42 -6.88 -3.32 15.17
CA VAL A 42 -5.98 -4.45 15.38
C VAL A 42 -4.72 -3.92 16.06
N ARG A 43 -4.43 -4.40 17.26
CA ARG A 43 -3.23 -4.03 18.01
C ARG A 43 -2.23 -5.19 17.98
N MET A 44 -1.04 -4.91 17.48
CA MET A 44 0.08 -5.85 17.48
C MET A 44 1.00 -5.49 18.64
N ILE A 45 1.13 -6.39 19.60
CA ILE A 45 1.89 -6.16 20.84
C ILE A 45 3.08 -7.09 20.83
N THR A 46 4.27 -6.53 20.75
CA THR A 46 5.53 -7.28 20.69
C THR A 46 6.00 -7.70 22.08
N ASN A 47 6.80 -8.77 22.15
CA ASN A 47 7.48 -9.11 23.39
C ASN A 47 8.51 -8.02 23.74
N LYS A 48 8.41 -7.50 24.95
CA LYS A 48 9.37 -6.52 25.49
C LYS A 48 10.63 -7.22 26.01
N PRO A 49 11.79 -6.51 26.05
CA PRO A 49 12.97 -7.02 26.72
C PRO A 49 12.72 -7.34 28.19
N LYS A 50 13.30 -8.44 28.68
CA LYS A 50 13.13 -8.94 30.06
C LYS A 50 14.43 -8.70 30.84
N MET A 51 14.34 -7.95 31.93
CA MET A 51 15.49 -7.69 32.82
C MET A 51 15.95 -8.99 33.49
N GLY A 52 17.27 -9.14 33.60
CA GLY A 52 17.88 -10.29 34.28
C GLY A 52 17.71 -11.65 33.60
N VAL A 53 17.08 -11.71 32.43
CA VAL A 53 16.82 -12.95 31.69
C VAL A 53 17.70 -13.01 30.46
N SER A 54 18.44 -14.12 30.29
CA SER A 54 19.12 -14.46 29.04
C SER A 54 18.37 -15.59 28.36
N GLU A 55 17.76 -15.32 27.23
CA GLU A 55 17.02 -16.34 26.46
C GLU A 55 17.28 -16.13 24.96
N SER A 56 17.26 -17.22 24.22
CA SER A 56 17.34 -17.19 22.75
C SER A 56 16.47 -18.29 22.17
N ASN A 57 15.87 -18.01 21.03
CA ASN A 57 15.09 -18.99 20.27
C ASN A 57 15.43 -18.86 18.79
N VAL A 58 15.46 -19.99 18.11
CA VAL A 58 15.53 -20.06 16.64
C VAL A 58 14.46 -21.02 16.18
N GLU A 59 13.63 -20.56 15.29
CA GLU A 59 12.59 -21.33 14.63
C GLU A 59 12.92 -21.47 13.15
N PHE A 60 12.75 -22.67 12.63
CA PHE A 60 12.85 -22.97 11.20
C PHE A 60 11.59 -23.69 10.77
N GLU A 61 10.98 -23.23 9.69
CA GLU A 61 9.81 -23.83 9.07
C GLU A 61 10.09 -24.11 7.60
N TYR A 62 9.59 -25.24 7.11
CA TYR A 62 9.59 -25.56 5.69
C TYR A 62 8.17 -25.94 5.28
N ARG A 63 7.67 -25.32 4.22
CA ARG A 63 6.27 -25.42 3.78
C ARG A 63 6.19 -26.05 2.40
N PHE A 64 5.15 -26.84 2.20
CA PHE A 64 4.79 -27.41 0.90
C PHE A 64 3.41 -26.89 0.53
N THR A 65 3.32 -26.19 -0.59
CA THR A 65 2.04 -25.74 -1.16
C THR A 65 1.59 -26.79 -2.17
N PRO A 66 0.40 -27.40 -2.03
CA PRO A 66 -0.13 -28.29 -3.08
C PRO A 66 -0.26 -27.52 -4.38
N GLU A 67 0.26 -28.09 -5.48
CA GLU A 67 0.26 -27.45 -6.81
C GLU A 67 0.88 -26.05 -6.80
N GLY A 68 1.96 -25.87 -6.03
CA GLY A 68 2.68 -24.63 -5.90
C GLY A 68 4.10 -24.85 -5.39
N ASP A 69 4.87 -23.80 -5.34
CA ASP A 69 6.25 -23.81 -4.88
C ASP A 69 6.38 -23.99 -3.36
N THR A 70 7.56 -24.40 -2.95
CA THR A 70 7.89 -24.58 -1.53
C THR A 70 8.27 -23.25 -0.89
N GLY A 71 7.97 -23.11 0.40
CA GLY A 71 8.38 -21.98 1.20
C GLY A 71 9.28 -22.36 2.37
N SER A 72 10.02 -21.39 2.88
CA SER A 72 10.83 -21.57 4.08
C SER A 72 10.84 -20.33 4.94
N LYS A 73 10.90 -20.53 6.27
CA LYS A 73 11.00 -19.44 7.24
C LYS A 73 12.12 -19.71 8.22
N ILE A 74 12.85 -18.67 8.57
CA ILE A 74 13.73 -18.64 9.72
C ILE A 74 13.40 -17.42 10.56
N GLU A 75 13.24 -17.63 11.87
CA GLU A 75 13.06 -16.56 12.84
C GLU A 75 14.02 -16.81 14.00
N ALA A 76 14.75 -15.79 14.41
CA ALA A 76 15.68 -15.84 15.53
C ALA A 76 15.40 -14.69 16.49
N MET A 77 15.39 -15.00 17.78
CA MET A 77 15.24 -14.04 18.85
C MET A 77 16.31 -14.25 19.92
N THR A 78 16.82 -13.15 20.46
CA THR A 78 17.67 -13.17 21.65
C THR A 78 17.31 -12.02 22.59
N ASN A 79 17.26 -12.34 23.89
CA ASN A 79 17.09 -11.37 24.97
C ASN A 79 18.36 -11.36 25.84
N ILE A 80 18.98 -10.22 25.97
CA ILE A 80 20.29 -10.02 26.62
C ILE A 80 20.12 -9.01 27.76
N PRO A 81 20.26 -9.43 29.01
CA PRO A 81 20.34 -8.49 30.13
C PRO A 81 21.68 -7.75 30.08
N LEU A 82 21.65 -6.42 30.02
CA LEU A 82 22.82 -5.55 30.00
C LEU A 82 23.19 -5.03 31.40
N GLY A 83 22.38 -5.35 32.39
CA GLY A 83 22.53 -4.95 33.79
C GLY A 83 21.28 -5.33 34.57
N GLU A 84 21.15 -4.76 35.78
CA GLU A 84 19.98 -5.01 36.63
C GLU A 84 18.71 -4.28 36.12
N SER A 85 18.92 -3.13 35.45
CA SER A 85 17.86 -2.22 35.01
C SER A 85 17.80 -2.03 33.48
N THR A 86 18.55 -2.83 32.70
CA THR A 86 18.62 -2.66 31.24
C THR A 86 18.62 -4.03 30.56
N ALA A 87 17.81 -4.18 29.54
CA ALA A 87 17.78 -5.37 28.69
C ALA A 87 17.60 -5.00 27.22
N LEU A 88 18.22 -5.80 26.35
CA LEU A 88 18.12 -5.71 24.90
C LEU A 88 17.46 -6.96 24.35
N ARG A 89 16.46 -6.81 23.49
CA ARG A 89 15.84 -7.90 22.74
C ARG A 89 16.00 -7.65 21.25
N ILE A 90 16.54 -8.64 20.56
CA ILE A 90 16.75 -8.58 19.10
C ILE A 90 15.99 -9.73 18.47
N VAL A 91 15.24 -9.42 17.42
CA VAL A 91 14.52 -10.37 16.58
C VAL A 91 14.94 -10.16 15.15
N ALA A 92 15.20 -11.23 14.41
CA ALA A 92 15.45 -11.18 12.98
C ALA A 92 14.70 -12.32 12.29
N TYR A 93 14.19 -12.09 11.09
CA TYR A 93 13.41 -13.06 10.36
C TYR A 93 13.63 -12.96 8.86
N LYS A 94 13.44 -14.10 8.19
CA LYS A 94 13.24 -14.20 6.75
C LYS A 94 12.19 -15.27 6.48
N ASP A 95 11.18 -14.95 5.70
CA ASP A 95 10.07 -15.82 5.32
C ASP A 95 9.90 -15.78 3.81
N ASP A 96 10.40 -16.82 3.14
CA ASP A 96 10.21 -17.04 1.70
C ASP A 96 8.95 -17.88 1.51
N LYS A 97 7.94 -17.32 0.86
CA LYS A 97 6.66 -17.96 0.53
C LYS A 97 6.64 -18.30 -0.95
N GLY A 98 6.52 -19.58 -1.28
CA GLY A 98 6.40 -20.03 -2.66
C GLY A 98 5.09 -19.59 -3.30
N GLY A 99 5.13 -19.36 -4.61
CA GLY A 99 3.98 -19.04 -5.44
C GLY A 99 3.02 -20.22 -5.60
N TYR A 100 1.85 -19.92 -6.16
CA TYR A 100 0.77 -20.90 -6.40
C TYR A 100 -0.23 -20.43 -7.47
N ILE A 101 0.06 -19.35 -8.18
CA ILE A 101 -0.76 -18.84 -9.27
C ILE A 101 0.05 -18.92 -10.56
N ASP A 102 -0.52 -19.59 -11.57
CA ASP A 102 0.11 -19.77 -12.86
C ASP A 102 -0.24 -18.63 -13.81
N GLN A 103 0.76 -18.04 -14.42
CA GLN A 103 0.59 -17.16 -15.56
C GLN A 103 0.53 -17.99 -16.83
N VAL A 104 -0.65 -18.01 -17.47
CA VAL A 104 -0.90 -18.88 -18.62
C VAL A 104 -0.89 -18.14 -19.94
N ALA A 105 -0.67 -18.89 -21.00
CA ALA A 105 -0.58 -18.36 -22.36
C ALA A 105 -1.87 -17.60 -22.75
N GLY A 106 -1.70 -16.44 -23.37
CA GLY A 106 -2.77 -15.63 -23.91
C GLY A 106 -2.31 -14.57 -24.89
N LYS A 107 -3.23 -13.97 -25.59
CA LYS A 107 -2.97 -12.83 -26.48
C LYS A 107 -4.16 -11.89 -26.43
N VAL A 108 -3.86 -10.61 -26.43
CA VAL A 108 -4.85 -9.55 -26.56
C VAL A 108 -4.35 -8.52 -27.57
N ASP A 109 -5.24 -7.93 -28.35
CA ASP A 109 -4.88 -6.89 -29.30
C ASP A 109 -5.84 -5.69 -29.23
N VAL A 110 -5.46 -4.63 -29.93
CA VAL A 110 -6.18 -3.37 -29.94
C VAL A 110 -7.63 -3.47 -30.42
N THR A 111 -7.99 -4.51 -31.18
CA THR A 111 -9.36 -4.69 -31.69
C THR A 111 -10.34 -5.08 -30.59
N GLU A 112 -9.85 -5.51 -29.44
CA GLU A 112 -10.64 -5.77 -28.24
C GLU A 112 -10.96 -4.50 -27.42
N SER A 113 -10.35 -3.37 -27.78
CA SER A 113 -10.52 -2.11 -27.06
C SER A 113 -11.97 -1.62 -27.01
N ALA A 114 -12.34 -0.98 -25.93
CA ALA A 114 -13.62 -0.33 -25.71
C ALA A 114 -14.84 -1.29 -25.74
N ARG A 115 -14.73 -2.48 -25.18
CA ARG A 115 -15.88 -3.30 -24.89
C ARG A 115 -16.61 -2.77 -23.67
N PHE A 116 -17.74 -2.12 -23.89
CA PHE A 116 -18.62 -1.75 -22.80
C PHE A 116 -19.53 -2.91 -22.37
N ARG A 117 -20.03 -2.80 -21.15
CA ARG A 117 -20.99 -3.73 -20.58
C ARG A 117 -22.22 -3.88 -21.49
N PRO A 118 -22.87 -5.06 -21.48
CA PRO A 118 -24.08 -5.30 -22.27
C PRO A 118 -25.21 -4.29 -21.97
N ALA A 119 -26.10 -4.09 -22.92
CA ALA A 119 -27.32 -3.32 -22.73
C ALA A 119 -28.15 -3.94 -21.59
N GLY A 120 -28.69 -3.10 -20.71
CA GLY A 120 -29.49 -3.53 -19.58
C GLY A 120 -28.70 -4.01 -18.36
N TYR A 121 -27.35 -4.10 -18.42
CA TYR A 121 -26.55 -4.35 -17.24
C TYR A 121 -26.78 -3.24 -16.20
N VAL A 122 -27.15 -3.61 -15.00
CA VAL A 122 -27.42 -2.66 -13.91
C VAL A 122 -26.11 -2.33 -13.20
N ARG A 123 -25.75 -1.05 -13.18
CA ARG A 123 -24.56 -0.53 -12.49
C ARG A 123 -24.76 -0.53 -10.98
N GLN A 124 -23.71 -0.33 -10.23
CA GLN A 124 -23.77 -0.21 -8.75
C GLN A 124 -24.70 0.93 -8.27
N ASN A 125 -24.88 1.99 -9.07
CA ASN A 125 -25.82 3.08 -8.78
C ASN A 125 -27.27 2.75 -9.15
N GLY A 126 -27.59 1.50 -9.50
CA GLY A 126 -28.93 1.05 -9.86
C GLY A 126 -29.42 1.43 -11.28
N LEU A 127 -28.59 2.15 -12.06
CA LEU A 127 -28.96 2.57 -13.40
C LEU A 127 -28.53 1.55 -14.47
N PRO A 128 -29.38 1.18 -15.43
CA PRO A 128 -28.98 0.30 -16.51
C PRO A 128 -28.04 1.02 -17.50
N VAL A 129 -27.18 0.24 -18.14
CA VAL A 129 -26.37 0.71 -19.26
C VAL A 129 -27.32 0.97 -20.44
N SER A 130 -27.29 2.20 -20.98
CA SER A 130 -28.12 2.56 -22.12
C SER A 130 -27.70 1.79 -23.39
N SER A 131 -28.65 1.51 -24.26
CA SER A 131 -28.39 0.86 -25.55
C SER A 131 -27.39 1.62 -26.42
N ALA A 132 -27.30 2.95 -26.27
CA ALA A 132 -26.35 3.79 -26.99
C ALA A 132 -24.88 3.58 -26.54
N ARG A 133 -24.67 3.01 -25.35
CA ARG A 133 -23.34 2.71 -24.81
C ARG A 133 -23.04 1.21 -24.68
N ALA A 134 -24.03 0.39 -24.96
CA ALA A 134 -23.86 -1.06 -24.83
C ALA A 134 -23.11 -1.64 -26.03
N GLY A 135 -22.13 -2.50 -25.76
CA GLY A 135 -21.35 -3.18 -26.78
C GLY A 135 -20.57 -2.23 -27.70
N PHE A 136 -20.32 -0.99 -27.27
CA PHE A 136 -19.57 0.00 -28.03
C PHE A 136 -18.12 -0.47 -28.17
N LYS A 137 -17.61 -0.56 -29.38
CA LYS A 137 -16.20 -0.73 -29.70
C LYS A 137 -15.61 0.59 -30.14
N ALA A 138 -14.28 0.72 -30.04
CA ALA A 138 -13.59 1.85 -30.69
C ALA A 138 -14.04 1.92 -32.16
N GLY A 139 -14.48 3.10 -32.60
CA GLY A 139 -14.95 3.29 -33.97
C GLY A 139 -13.84 3.30 -35.02
N THR A 140 -12.68 2.75 -34.69
CA THR A 140 -11.50 2.70 -35.56
C THR A 140 -11.64 1.57 -36.58
N ASP A 141 -11.40 1.88 -37.84
CA ASP A 141 -11.23 0.89 -38.90
C ASP A 141 -9.80 0.38 -38.90
N PHE A 142 -9.62 -0.89 -38.57
CA PHE A 142 -8.30 -1.56 -38.53
C PHE A 142 -7.94 -2.27 -39.82
N SER A 143 -8.77 -2.21 -40.87
CA SER A 143 -8.58 -2.99 -42.11
C SER A 143 -7.28 -2.62 -42.86
N GLY A 144 -6.74 -1.43 -42.65
CA GLY A 144 -5.50 -0.96 -43.23
C GLY A 144 -4.26 -1.11 -42.37
N ALA A 145 -4.40 -1.67 -41.16
CA ALA A 145 -3.32 -1.75 -40.17
C ALA A 145 -2.78 -3.17 -40.00
N THR A 146 -1.50 -3.26 -39.68
CA THR A 146 -0.88 -4.49 -39.13
C THR A 146 -1.08 -4.47 -37.61
N ILE A 147 -1.76 -5.48 -37.10
CA ILE A 147 -2.03 -5.60 -35.65
C ILE A 147 -0.95 -6.46 -35.01
N ILE A 148 -0.29 -5.92 -33.99
CA ILE A 148 0.65 -6.64 -33.14
C ILE A 148 -0.05 -6.92 -31.81
N PRO A 149 -0.29 -8.19 -31.44
CA PRO A 149 -0.88 -8.52 -30.16
C PRO A 149 0.13 -8.40 -29.02
N ALA A 150 -0.31 -8.02 -27.84
CA ALA A 150 0.41 -8.33 -26.61
C ALA A 150 0.30 -9.82 -26.32
N VAL A 151 1.39 -10.42 -25.85
CA VAL A 151 1.49 -11.83 -25.52
C VAL A 151 1.65 -11.97 -24.01
N ALA A 152 0.80 -12.80 -23.39
CA ALA A 152 0.86 -13.04 -21.97
C ALA A 152 2.18 -13.71 -21.56
N ILE A 153 2.68 -13.34 -20.40
CA ILE A 153 3.80 -14.01 -19.74
C ILE A 153 3.36 -15.43 -19.39
N GLN A 154 4.29 -16.38 -19.44
CA GLN A 154 4.04 -17.76 -19.06
C GLN A 154 5.03 -18.14 -17.98
N GLU A 155 4.52 -18.43 -16.79
CA GLU A 155 5.30 -18.76 -15.61
C GLU A 155 4.44 -19.57 -14.65
N GLU A 156 4.97 -20.69 -14.15
CA GLU A 156 4.33 -21.47 -13.11
C GLU A 156 4.62 -20.82 -11.74
N ASP A 157 3.65 -20.84 -10.84
CA ASP A 157 3.80 -20.37 -9.45
C ASP A 157 4.32 -18.93 -9.32
N ALA A 158 3.90 -18.02 -10.18
CA ALA A 158 4.49 -16.70 -10.42
C ALA A 158 4.28 -15.67 -9.29
N ASN A 159 3.62 -16.01 -8.18
CA ASN A 159 3.27 -15.09 -7.11
C ASN A 159 3.99 -15.39 -5.80
N ASP A 160 5.28 -15.58 -5.85
CA ASP A 160 6.09 -15.74 -4.66
C ASP A 160 6.27 -14.41 -3.89
N SER A 161 6.66 -14.53 -2.62
CA SER A 161 6.98 -13.36 -1.80
C SER A 161 7.97 -13.64 -0.70
N THR A 162 8.82 -12.66 -0.43
CA THR A 162 9.82 -12.70 0.65
C THR A 162 9.56 -11.58 1.64
N TYR A 163 9.42 -11.93 2.91
CA TYR A 163 9.42 -11.00 4.04
C TYR A 163 10.74 -11.14 4.78
N GLN A 164 11.45 -10.06 5.01
CA GLN A 164 12.67 -10.07 5.81
C GLN A 164 12.80 -8.81 6.65
N GLY A 165 13.39 -8.95 7.82
CA GLY A 165 13.54 -7.80 8.69
C GLY A 165 14.17 -8.11 10.02
N PHE A 166 14.30 -7.05 10.82
CA PHE A 166 14.74 -7.16 12.20
C PHE A 166 14.05 -6.12 13.09
N ARG A 167 14.02 -6.41 14.38
CA ARG A 167 13.59 -5.50 15.43
C ARG A 167 14.56 -5.57 16.60
N ALA A 168 15.07 -4.42 17.05
CA ALA A 168 15.88 -4.27 18.23
C ALA A 168 15.14 -3.39 19.25
N SER A 169 14.89 -3.92 20.44
CA SER A 169 14.19 -3.24 21.52
C SER A 169 15.11 -3.12 22.72
N LEU A 170 15.28 -1.90 23.24
CA LEU A 170 16.05 -1.61 24.44
C LEU A 170 15.09 -1.10 25.53
N ALA A 171 14.94 -1.88 26.59
CA ALA A 171 14.20 -1.47 27.77
C ALA A 171 15.15 -1.08 28.89
N GLN A 172 14.81 0.02 29.59
CA GLN A 172 15.57 0.53 30.71
C GLN A 172 14.64 1.03 31.81
N ASP A 173 14.84 0.56 33.04
CA ASP A 173 14.29 1.18 34.25
C ASP A 173 15.13 2.42 34.60
N LEU A 174 14.56 3.58 34.40
CA LEU A 174 15.21 4.88 34.67
C LEU A 174 15.22 5.18 36.18
N SER A 175 14.22 4.69 36.89
CA SER A 175 14.07 4.75 38.33
C SER A 175 13.05 3.69 38.80
N ASP A 176 12.75 3.64 40.09
CA ASP A 176 11.72 2.75 40.65
C ASP A 176 10.32 3.04 40.11
N GLN A 177 10.12 4.22 39.48
CA GLN A 177 8.81 4.69 39.02
C GLN A 177 8.77 4.97 37.51
N TRP A 178 9.87 4.94 36.81
CA TRP A 178 9.96 5.29 35.39
C TRP A 178 10.71 4.24 34.58
N SER A 179 10.12 3.85 33.45
CA SER A 179 10.75 3.01 32.47
C SER A 179 10.75 3.65 31.07
N ALA A 180 11.68 3.23 30.26
CA ALA A 180 11.79 3.62 28.85
C ALA A 180 11.93 2.36 27.99
N ASN A 181 11.29 2.36 26.82
CA ASN A 181 11.47 1.33 25.80
C ASN A 181 11.70 2.00 24.45
N LEU A 182 12.90 1.82 23.88
CA LEU A 182 13.27 2.27 22.54
C LEU A 182 13.23 1.08 21.59
N VAL A 183 12.53 1.19 20.46
CA VAL A 183 12.45 0.18 19.42
C VAL A 183 12.96 0.73 18.11
N LEU A 184 13.82 -0.04 17.44
CA LEU A 184 14.23 0.16 16.06
C LEU A 184 13.80 -1.07 15.26
N ALA A 185 13.14 -0.86 14.15
CA ALA A 185 12.70 -1.94 13.28
C ALA A 185 12.94 -1.58 11.81
N HIS A 186 13.29 -2.58 11.03
CA HIS A 186 13.38 -2.52 9.58
C HIS A 186 12.71 -3.74 9.00
N GLN A 187 11.95 -3.55 7.94
CA GLN A 187 11.34 -4.65 7.18
C GLN A 187 11.40 -4.35 5.70
N LYS A 188 11.62 -5.40 4.92
CA LYS A 188 11.47 -5.39 3.47
C LYS A 188 10.55 -6.52 3.05
N ILE A 189 9.68 -6.23 2.07
CA ILE A 189 8.82 -7.17 1.37
C ILE A 189 9.17 -7.08 -0.10
N ASP A 190 9.54 -8.20 -0.70
CA ASP A 190 9.62 -8.38 -2.14
C ASP A 190 8.50 -9.36 -2.52
N ALA A 191 7.64 -9.03 -3.48
CA ALA A 191 6.64 -9.94 -3.99
C ALA A 191 6.44 -9.76 -5.49
N ASP A 192 6.34 -10.87 -6.18
CA ASP A 192 6.09 -10.94 -7.61
C ASP A 192 4.65 -11.40 -7.90
N GLY A 193 4.23 -11.22 -9.15
CA GLY A 193 2.92 -11.65 -9.62
C GLY A 193 1.73 -10.97 -8.96
N VAL A 194 0.62 -11.69 -8.92
CA VAL A 194 -0.65 -11.24 -8.35
C VAL A 194 -1.24 -12.31 -7.43
N PHE A 195 -2.07 -11.91 -6.46
CA PHE A 195 -2.71 -12.81 -5.50
C PHE A 195 -4.20 -13.03 -5.81
N PHE A 196 -4.59 -13.00 -7.08
CA PHE A 196 -5.92 -13.31 -7.58
C PHE A 196 -5.82 -14.06 -8.91
N ALA A 197 -6.82 -14.85 -9.23
CA ALA A 197 -6.91 -15.66 -10.44
C ALA A 197 -8.16 -15.32 -11.25
N ASP A 198 -8.17 -15.64 -12.54
CA ASP A 198 -9.34 -15.55 -13.40
C ASP A 198 -10.01 -16.93 -13.50
N PRO A 199 -11.18 -17.13 -12.86
CA PRO A 199 -11.84 -18.42 -12.85
C PRO A 199 -12.36 -18.87 -14.23
N THR A 200 -12.24 -18.03 -15.26
CA THR A 200 -12.62 -18.40 -16.64
C THR A 200 -11.49 -19.10 -17.40
N LEU A 201 -10.26 -19.01 -16.90
CA LEU A 201 -9.07 -19.65 -17.49
C LEU A 201 -8.89 -21.07 -16.92
N GLY A 202 -8.81 -21.18 -15.62
CA GLY A 202 -8.59 -22.41 -14.89
C GLY A 202 -8.58 -22.19 -13.39
N ASP A 203 -8.13 -23.18 -12.63
CA ASP A 203 -7.95 -23.06 -11.19
C ASP A 203 -6.58 -22.39 -10.92
N LEU A 204 -6.58 -21.27 -10.22
CA LEU A 204 -5.40 -20.48 -9.90
C LEU A 204 -4.60 -19.99 -11.13
N GLU A 205 -5.26 -19.79 -12.26
CA GLU A 205 -4.65 -19.28 -13.49
C GLU A 205 -4.97 -17.80 -13.72
N ILE A 206 -4.01 -17.06 -14.32
CA ILE A 206 -4.15 -15.65 -14.72
C ILE A 206 -3.41 -15.41 -16.05
N GLN A 207 -3.83 -14.38 -16.78
CA GLN A 207 -3.09 -13.83 -17.92
C GLN A 207 -2.64 -12.41 -17.58
N THR A 208 -1.33 -12.19 -17.55
CA THR A 208 -0.70 -10.88 -17.44
C THR A 208 0.24 -10.65 -18.59
N TYR A 209 0.39 -9.42 -19.04
CA TYR A 209 1.13 -9.04 -20.24
C TYR A 209 2.40 -8.24 -19.92
N THR A 210 2.50 -7.78 -18.67
CA THR A 210 3.69 -7.17 -18.09
C THR A 210 3.92 -7.78 -16.70
N ALA A 211 5.16 -7.70 -16.20
CA ALA A 211 5.48 -8.20 -14.88
C ALA A 211 4.74 -7.37 -13.82
N ASN A 212 4.25 -8.06 -12.78
CA ASN A 212 3.74 -7.44 -11.57
C ASN A 212 4.74 -7.66 -10.46
N SER A 213 5.08 -6.62 -9.72
CA SER A 213 5.96 -6.73 -8.55
C SER A 213 5.69 -5.63 -7.54
N ILE A 214 6.06 -5.88 -6.31
CA ILE A 214 6.11 -4.88 -5.25
C ILE A 214 7.39 -5.07 -4.42
N ASP A 215 8.13 -3.98 -4.23
CA ASP A 215 9.21 -3.82 -3.28
C ASP A 215 8.76 -2.78 -2.26
N ASP A 216 8.56 -3.20 -1.02
CA ASP A 216 8.04 -2.35 0.05
C ASP A 216 8.97 -2.47 1.25
N GLN A 217 9.57 -1.37 1.66
CA GLN A 217 10.46 -1.35 2.80
C GLN A 217 10.12 -0.20 3.75
N TYR A 218 10.35 -0.43 5.03
CA TYR A 218 10.24 0.63 6.02
C TYR A 218 11.28 0.53 7.12
N ASP A 219 11.65 1.70 7.62
CA ASP A 219 12.38 1.90 8.86
C ASP A 219 11.45 2.55 9.89
N ASN A 220 11.47 2.02 11.11
CA ASN A 220 10.67 2.54 12.20
C ASN A 220 11.50 2.72 13.46
N MET A 221 11.31 3.85 14.13
CA MET A 221 11.83 4.12 15.46
C MET A 221 10.69 4.54 16.38
N SER A 222 10.58 3.93 17.55
CA SER A 222 9.61 4.36 18.56
C SER A 222 10.21 4.39 19.97
N LEU A 223 9.75 5.36 20.75
CA LEU A 223 10.11 5.55 22.16
C LEU A 223 8.84 5.60 23.01
N THR A 224 8.74 4.70 23.97
CA THR A 224 7.72 4.76 25.01
C THR A 224 8.39 5.08 26.34
N LEU A 225 7.87 6.09 27.03
CA LEU A 225 8.18 6.37 28.42
C LEU A 225 6.94 6.12 29.25
N ASP A 226 7.08 5.32 30.28
CA ASP A 226 6.00 4.97 31.19
C ASP A 226 6.43 5.24 32.63
N GLY A 227 5.57 5.87 33.42
CA GLY A 227 5.96 6.20 34.79
C GLY A 227 4.86 6.80 35.64
N MET A 228 5.17 7.04 36.91
CA MET A 228 4.26 7.56 37.90
C MET A 228 4.66 8.98 38.37
N ILE A 229 3.68 9.87 38.44
CA ILE A 229 3.78 11.19 39.08
C ILE A 229 2.75 11.24 40.21
N GLY A 230 3.17 10.92 41.41
CA GLY A 230 2.24 10.69 42.54
C GLY A 230 1.38 9.45 42.22
N ASP A 231 0.05 9.64 42.16
CA ASP A 231 -0.90 8.57 41.83
C ASP A 231 -1.31 8.57 40.34
N LEU A 232 -0.69 9.42 39.54
CA LEU A 232 -0.95 9.48 38.08
C LEU A 232 0.05 8.61 37.32
N GLU A 233 -0.44 7.64 36.58
CA GLU A 233 0.34 6.98 35.54
C GLU A 233 0.44 7.91 34.33
N VAL A 234 1.64 8.11 33.82
CA VAL A 234 1.92 8.93 32.65
C VAL A 234 2.61 8.08 31.60
N VAL A 235 2.04 8.03 30.39
CA VAL A 235 2.63 7.36 29.24
C VAL A 235 2.89 8.38 28.15
N TYR A 236 4.11 8.41 27.65
CA TYR A 236 4.46 9.09 26.41
C TYR A 236 4.87 8.07 25.36
N ALA A 237 4.33 8.20 24.15
CA ALA A 237 4.69 7.41 22.99
C ALA A 237 5.03 8.34 21.83
N GLY A 238 6.25 8.23 21.31
CA GLY A 238 6.69 8.94 20.12
C GLY A 238 7.19 7.95 19.08
N ALA A 239 6.90 8.18 17.80
CA ALA A 239 7.35 7.31 16.72
C ALA A 239 7.66 8.09 15.44
N TYR A 240 8.60 7.55 14.66
CA TYR A 240 8.92 7.95 13.31
C TYR A 240 8.98 6.72 12.42
N THR A 241 8.34 6.80 11.26
CA THR A 241 8.35 5.76 10.23
C THR A 241 8.68 6.40 8.89
N ASP A 242 9.63 5.81 8.19
CA ASP A 242 10.00 6.11 6.81
C ASP A 242 9.75 4.87 5.96
N ARG A 243 8.95 4.99 4.91
CA ARG A 243 8.55 3.88 4.04
C ARG A 243 8.72 4.25 2.58
N GLU A 244 9.33 3.36 1.83
CA GLU A 244 9.41 3.40 0.38
C GLU A 244 8.72 2.17 -0.22
N THR A 245 7.85 2.40 -1.23
CA THR A 245 7.18 1.34 -1.97
C THR A 245 7.40 1.58 -3.46
N ASN A 246 8.00 0.62 -4.14
CA ASN A 246 8.12 0.57 -5.59
C ASN A 246 7.24 -0.57 -6.12
N GLN A 247 6.35 -0.26 -7.07
CA GLN A 247 5.40 -1.23 -7.56
C GLN A 247 5.29 -1.14 -9.08
N MET A 248 5.33 -2.31 -9.72
CA MET A 248 5.03 -2.48 -11.13
C MET A 248 3.73 -3.26 -11.29
N VAL A 249 2.78 -2.74 -12.07
CA VAL A 249 1.44 -3.32 -12.21
C VAL A 249 1.08 -3.46 -13.67
N ASP A 250 0.69 -4.66 -14.07
CA ASP A 250 0.00 -4.87 -15.33
C ASP A 250 -1.39 -4.23 -15.26
N TYR A 251 -1.64 -3.28 -16.12
CA TYR A 251 -2.91 -2.55 -16.19
C TYR A 251 -3.61 -2.77 -17.55
N THR A 252 -3.26 -3.86 -18.26
CA THR A 252 -3.74 -4.19 -19.61
C THR A 252 -5.26 -4.38 -19.64
N ASP A 253 -5.88 -4.82 -18.55
CA ASP A 253 -7.34 -4.93 -18.42
C ASP A 253 -8.07 -3.59 -18.57
N TYR A 254 -7.37 -2.46 -18.45
CA TYR A 254 -7.91 -1.14 -18.78
C TYR A 254 -8.32 -1.02 -20.26
N LEU A 255 -7.82 -1.89 -21.12
CA LEU A 255 -8.25 -2.06 -22.51
C LEU A 255 -9.78 -2.10 -22.66
N PHE A 256 -10.48 -2.78 -21.76
CA PHE A 256 -11.94 -2.94 -21.80
C PHE A 256 -12.75 -1.69 -21.44
N VAL A 257 -12.10 -0.66 -20.95
CA VAL A 257 -12.69 0.67 -20.71
C VAL A 257 -12.10 1.74 -21.61
N GLY A 258 -11.09 1.40 -22.39
CA GLY A 258 -10.25 2.30 -23.18
C GLY A 258 -10.66 2.42 -24.64
N GLN A 259 -11.83 3.01 -24.95
CA GLN A 259 -12.19 3.34 -26.36
C GLN A 259 -11.19 4.26 -27.07
N TYR A 260 -10.22 4.80 -26.31
CA TYR A 260 -9.15 5.69 -26.82
C TYR A 260 -7.88 4.92 -27.18
N LEU A 261 -7.81 3.65 -26.85
CA LEU A 261 -6.58 2.86 -26.99
C LEU A 261 -5.97 2.90 -28.40
N PRO A 262 -6.77 2.77 -29.50
CA PRO A 262 -6.20 2.86 -30.84
C PRO A 262 -5.49 4.18 -31.12
N TYR A 263 -5.90 5.24 -30.44
CA TYR A 263 -5.26 6.54 -30.56
C TYR A 263 -3.84 6.55 -30.01
N TYR A 264 -3.58 5.80 -28.93
CA TYR A 264 -2.28 5.77 -28.30
C TYR A 264 -1.28 4.82 -28.96
N ILE A 265 -1.75 3.69 -29.50
CA ILE A 265 -0.88 2.58 -29.91
C ILE A 265 -0.92 2.28 -31.41
N CYS A 266 -1.71 3.01 -32.21
CA CYS A 266 -1.74 2.85 -33.67
C CYS A 266 -1.03 4.00 -34.39
N ASP A 267 -0.40 3.68 -35.52
CA ASP A 267 0.12 4.69 -36.44
C ASP A 267 -1.03 5.56 -37.00
N TYR A 268 -0.71 6.77 -37.28
CA TYR A 268 -1.46 7.88 -37.88
C TYR A 268 -2.95 7.67 -38.24
N TYR A 269 -3.73 8.75 -38.15
CA TYR A 269 -5.12 8.93 -38.60
C TYR A 269 -6.23 8.39 -37.70
N VAL A 270 -5.91 7.93 -36.51
CA VAL A 270 -6.95 7.66 -35.49
C VAL A 270 -7.26 8.95 -34.73
N SER A 271 -8.52 9.38 -34.77
CA SER A 271 -8.96 10.58 -34.04
C SER A 271 -9.50 10.21 -32.66
N TYR A 272 -9.19 11.07 -31.68
CA TYR A 272 -9.76 10.95 -30.34
C TYR A 272 -11.18 11.56 -30.29
N PRO A 273 -12.13 10.98 -29.54
CA PRO A 273 -12.09 9.69 -28.84
C PRO A 273 -12.60 8.52 -29.68
N GLN A 274 -12.95 8.75 -30.90
CA GLN A 274 -13.67 7.78 -31.72
C GLN A 274 -13.32 7.89 -33.19
N GLY A 275 -12.92 6.79 -33.78
CA GLY A 275 -12.96 6.61 -35.20
C GLY A 275 -11.71 7.05 -35.95
N GLY A 276 -11.81 6.98 -37.25
CA GLY A 276 -10.71 7.06 -38.19
C GLY A 276 -10.27 5.68 -38.63
N ALA A 277 -9.33 5.63 -39.56
CA ALA A 277 -8.74 4.38 -40.05
C ALA A 277 -7.28 4.29 -39.51
N ALA A 278 -6.97 3.20 -38.86
CA ALA A 278 -5.61 2.87 -38.54
C ALA A 278 -4.91 2.38 -39.82
N ILE A 279 -3.78 2.99 -40.15
CA ILE A 279 -2.91 2.56 -41.26
C ILE A 279 -1.51 2.41 -40.70
N GLY A 280 -0.72 1.48 -41.26
CA GLY A 280 0.60 1.15 -40.70
C GLY A 280 0.49 0.10 -39.60
N THR A 281 0.97 0.35 -38.41
CA THR A 281 1.02 -0.63 -37.33
C THR A 281 0.27 -0.18 -36.11
N CYS A 282 -0.42 -1.10 -35.44
CA CYS A 282 -0.93 -0.94 -34.07
C CYS A 282 -0.13 -1.87 -33.16
N GLY A 283 0.46 -1.33 -32.12
CA GLY A 283 1.21 -2.08 -31.10
C GLY A 283 0.33 -2.89 -30.15
N GLY A 284 0.98 -3.65 -29.29
CA GLY A 284 0.31 -4.38 -28.21
C GLY A 284 -0.34 -3.44 -27.20
N PRO A 285 -1.53 -3.80 -26.68
CA PRO A 285 -2.27 -2.96 -25.76
C PRO A 285 -1.83 -3.11 -24.30
N ASN A 286 -0.69 -3.73 -24.03
CA ASN A 286 -0.15 -3.91 -22.68
C ASN A 286 0.18 -2.57 -22.05
N LEU A 287 -0.57 -2.21 -21.02
CA LEU A 287 -0.38 -1.02 -20.22
C LEU A 287 0.32 -1.39 -18.91
N LEU A 288 1.40 -0.70 -18.63
CA LEU A 288 2.18 -0.82 -17.40
C LEU A 288 1.98 0.41 -16.53
N VAL A 289 1.83 0.22 -15.24
CA VAL A 289 1.94 1.30 -14.24
C VAL A 289 3.17 1.06 -13.40
N ASP A 290 4.11 2.00 -13.48
CA ASP A 290 5.25 2.10 -12.57
C ASP A 290 4.90 3.12 -11.48
N SER A 291 4.90 2.69 -10.23
CA SER A 291 4.46 3.46 -9.08
C SER A 291 5.53 3.49 -8.00
N THR A 292 5.95 4.69 -7.64
CA THR A 292 6.82 4.92 -6.47
C THR A 292 6.06 5.73 -5.43
N THR A 293 6.07 5.28 -4.19
CA THR A 293 5.46 5.98 -3.06
C THR A 293 6.44 6.06 -1.90
N ASN A 294 6.71 7.28 -1.42
CA ASN A 294 7.49 7.53 -0.21
C ASN A 294 6.57 8.11 0.85
N THR A 295 6.61 7.58 2.06
CA THR A 295 5.76 8.03 3.15
C THR A 295 6.56 8.19 4.42
N GLU A 296 6.58 9.41 4.96
CA GLU A 296 7.14 9.71 6.28
C GLU A 296 6.02 9.99 7.27
N VAL A 297 6.09 9.38 8.46
CA VAL A 297 5.11 9.59 9.52
C VAL A 297 5.81 9.86 10.83
N THR A 298 5.45 10.96 11.46
CA THR A 298 5.85 11.28 12.84
C THR A 298 4.60 11.32 13.72
N SER A 299 4.65 10.69 14.90
CA SER A 299 3.55 10.73 15.85
C SER A 299 4.02 10.90 17.29
N HIS A 300 3.21 11.58 18.07
CA HIS A 300 3.43 11.80 19.50
C HIS A 300 2.10 11.69 20.24
N GLU A 301 2.11 10.92 21.31
CA GLU A 301 0.99 10.84 22.24
C GLU A 301 1.50 11.00 23.68
N ILE A 302 0.78 11.73 24.48
CA ILE A 302 0.92 11.73 25.92
C ILE A 302 -0.44 11.45 26.53
N ARG A 303 -0.51 10.47 27.44
CA ARG A 303 -1.72 10.17 28.18
C ARG A 303 -1.45 9.99 29.66
N ILE A 304 -2.47 10.25 30.44
CA ILE A 304 -2.50 10.02 31.88
C ILE A 304 -3.63 9.04 32.20
N ASN A 305 -3.36 8.12 33.12
CA ASN A 305 -4.35 7.24 33.72
C ASN A 305 -4.37 7.51 35.23
N ALA A 306 -5.54 7.57 35.80
CA ALA A 306 -5.69 7.78 37.23
C ALA A 306 -6.94 7.10 37.76
N ASP A 307 -6.84 6.50 38.96
CA ASP A 307 -7.98 6.10 39.75
C ASP A 307 -8.41 7.28 40.58
N ILE A 308 -9.59 7.87 40.28
CA ILE A 308 -10.17 8.98 41.01
C ILE A 308 -10.76 8.51 42.34
N SER A 309 -11.28 7.28 42.35
CA SER A 309 -11.81 6.58 43.50
C SER A 309 -11.84 5.07 43.24
N ASP A 310 -12.22 4.27 44.25
CA ASP A 310 -12.37 2.80 44.12
C ASP A 310 -13.36 2.36 43.01
N THR A 311 -14.20 3.30 42.51
CA THR A 311 -15.22 3.03 41.50
C THR A 311 -15.08 3.88 40.23
N MET A 312 -14.08 4.76 40.17
CA MET A 312 -13.93 5.68 39.03
C MET A 312 -12.49 5.77 38.60
N SER A 313 -12.24 5.53 37.29
CA SER A 313 -10.95 5.79 36.65
C SER A 313 -11.10 6.69 35.45
N ILE A 314 -10.06 7.44 35.16
CA ILE A 314 -9.96 8.33 34.00
C ILE A 314 -8.71 8.03 33.19
N THR A 315 -8.87 8.02 31.87
CA THR A 315 -7.79 8.14 30.90
C THR A 315 -7.97 9.44 30.14
N ALA A 316 -6.95 10.27 30.05
CA ALA A 316 -6.98 11.49 29.24
C ALA A 316 -5.64 11.68 28.53
N GLY A 317 -5.65 12.27 27.33
CA GLY A 317 -4.44 12.46 26.58
C GLY A 317 -4.52 13.47 25.45
N ALA A 318 -3.36 13.73 24.88
CA ALA A 318 -3.17 14.53 23.68
C ALA A 318 -2.36 13.74 22.65
N PHE A 319 -2.74 13.89 21.39
CA PHE A 319 -2.11 13.24 20.26
C PHE A 319 -1.80 14.25 19.17
N MET A 320 -0.68 14.07 18.50
CA MET A 320 -0.34 14.77 17.25
C MET A 320 0.38 13.83 16.30
N SER A 321 0.13 14.01 15.01
CA SER A 321 0.88 13.33 13.96
C SER A 321 0.99 14.19 12.71
N ASP A 322 2.12 14.03 12.02
CA ASP A 322 2.40 14.62 10.73
C ASP A 322 2.75 13.48 9.77
N THR A 323 2.12 13.49 8.59
CA THR A 323 2.38 12.52 7.51
C THR A 323 2.67 13.28 6.24
N GLU A 324 3.77 12.95 5.57
CA GLU A 324 4.06 13.34 4.20
C GLU A 324 4.07 12.11 3.31
N LEU A 325 3.33 12.17 2.20
CA LEU A 325 3.30 11.14 1.17
C LEU A 325 3.65 11.77 -0.16
N LEU A 326 4.66 11.24 -0.83
CA LEU A 326 5.03 11.55 -2.20
C LEU A 326 4.70 10.33 -3.07
N GLU A 327 3.88 10.51 -4.09
CA GLU A 327 3.47 9.44 -5.00
C GLU A 327 3.70 9.85 -6.45
N LEU A 328 4.43 9.02 -7.19
CA LEU A 328 4.60 9.14 -8.63
C LEU A 328 4.10 7.86 -9.29
N ASN A 329 3.09 7.97 -10.16
CA ASN A 329 2.59 6.87 -10.98
C ASN A 329 2.75 7.20 -12.45
N LEU A 330 3.45 6.35 -13.20
CA LEU A 330 3.68 6.46 -14.63
C LEU A 330 2.89 5.38 -15.37
N PHE A 331 1.96 5.79 -16.22
CA PHE A 331 1.16 4.89 -17.06
C PHE A 331 1.76 4.86 -18.46
N THR A 332 2.28 3.71 -18.87
CA THR A 332 3.07 3.54 -20.09
C THR A 332 2.53 2.43 -20.97
N TYR A 333 2.56 2.61 -22.29
CA TYR A 333 2.43 1.51 -23.26
C TYR A 333 3.81 1.11 -23.79
N PRO A 334 4.46 0.07 -23.25
CA PRO A 334 5.83 -0.31 -23.64
C PRO A 334 5.98 -0.65 -25.11
N GLU A 335 4.93 -1.22 -25.70
CA GLU A 335 4.89 -1.67 -27.11
C GLU A 335 4.34 -0.61 -28.07
N ALA A 336 4.21 0.65 -27.64
CA ALA A 336 3.71 1.70 -28.50
C ALA A 336 4.67 1.91 -29.70
N VAL A 337 4.18 1.68 -30.90
CA VAL A 337 4.99 1.67 -32.15
C VAL A 337 5.48 3.03 -32.61
N ASN A 338 4.87 4.11 -32.15
CA ASN A 338 5.24 5.49 -32.49
C ASN A 338 6.06 6.18 -31.43
N ASN A 339 6.83 5.43 -30.67
CA ASN A 339 7.77 5.96 -29.71
C ASN A 339 8.94 6.63 -30.42
N ASP A 340 8.74 7.83 -30.93
CA ASP A 340 9.88 8.71 -31.19
C ASP A 340 10.39 9.25 -29.84
N ILE A 341 11.17 8.38 -29.17
CA ILE A 341 11.80 8.71 -27.87
C ILE A 341 12.65 9.97 -28.01
N ASP A 342 13.30 10.19 -29.15
CA ASP A 342 14.05 11.39 -29.43
C ASP A 342 13.14 12.61 -29.47
N TYR A 343 11.94 12.49 -29.99
CA TYR A 343 10.94 13.56 -29.97
C TYR A 343 10.41 13.82 -28.56
N ALA A 344 10.04 12.79 -27.82
CA ALA A 344 9.57 12.92 -26.45
C ALA A 344 10.63 13.54 -25.53
N CYS A 345 11.87 13.05 -25.59
CA CYS A 345 12.97 13.55 -24.78
C CYS A 345 13.48 14.93 -25.19
N ASN A 346 13.59 15.20 -26.47
CA ASN A 346 14.20 16.44 -26.95
C ASN A 346 13.22 17.60 -27.12
N TYR A 347 11.95 17.32 -27.40
CA TYR A 347 10.93 18.36 -27.62
C TYR A 347 10.13 18.68 -26.35
N ALA A 348 9.71 17.68 -25.60
CA ALA A 348 8.93 17.91 -24.39
C ALA A 348 9.72 18.63 -23.30
N LEU A 349 11.03 18.42 -23.24
CA LEU A 349 11.90 19.10 -22.28
C LEU A 349 12.27 20.54 -22.67
N THR A 350 12.15 20.92 -23.94
CA THR A 350 12.60 22.22 -24.44
C THR A 350 11.49 23.14 -24.90
N ASP A 351 10.30 22.61 -25.19
CA ASP A 351 9.17 23.40 -25.70
C ASP A 351 7.94 23.23 -24.81
N THR A 352 7.76 24.16 -23.89
CA THR A 352 6.58 24.25 -23.02
C THR A 352 5.28 24.54 -23.75
N SER A 353 5.32 24.78 -25.05
CA SER A 353 4.13 25.00 -25.90
C SER A 353 3.61 23.67 -26.51
N VAL A 354 4.40 22.61 -26.46
CA VAL A 354 4.00 21.28 -26.93
C VAL A 354 3.45 20.48 -25.75
N THR A 355 2.21 20.67 -25.48
CA THR A 355 1.45 19.72 -24.66
C THR A 355 1.12 18.53 -25.57
N GLY A 356 1.87 17.45 -25.45
CA GLY A 356 1.55 16.31 -25.85
C GLY A 356 1.68 15.36 -26.85
N SER A 357 1.45 14.79 -27.64
CA SER A 357 1.45 13.55 -28.41
C SER A 357 2.84 13.16 -28.88
N ILE A 358 3.23 11.94 -28.60
CA ILE A 358 4.43 11.30 -29.18
C ILE A 358 4.28 11.19 -30.71
N ASN A 359 3.07 11.15 -31.22
CA ASN A 359 2.85 11.15 -32.65
C ASN A 359 2.42 12.56 -33.12
N ASN A 360 3.03 13.03 -34.18
CA ASN A 360 2.77 14.34 -34.82
C ASN A 360 1.32 14.55 -35.26
N ALA A 361 0.46 13.54 -35.21
CA ALA A 361 -0.91 13.61 -35.66
C ALA A 361 -1.86 14.26 -34.63
N SER A 362 -1.45 14.34 -33.38
CA SER A 362 -2.29 14.90 -32.30
C SER A 362 -1.44 15.64 -31.28
N PRO A 363 -0.94 16.83 -31.58
CA PRO A 363 -0.26 17.65 -30.60
C PRO A 363 -1.23 17.98 -29.44
N GLY A 364 -0.85 17.72 -28.23
CA GLY A 364 -1.63 18.06 -27.05
C GLY A 364 -1.89 16.94 -26.04
N TRP A 365 -1.44 15.71 -26.28
CA TRP A 365 -1.83 14.55 -25.48
C TRP A 365 -0.76 13.97 -24.59
N PHE A 366 0.49 14.20 -24.91
CA PHE A 366 1.58 13.80 -24.06
C PHE A 366 2.31 15.02 -23.54
N SER A 367 2.10 15.31 -22.32
CA SER A 367 3.13 15.90 -21.53
C SER A 367 4.04 14.72 -21.13
N ALA A 368 5.04 14.44 -21.94
CA ALA A 368 6.04 13.45 -21.52
C ALA A 368 6.78 13.93 -20.26
N GLY A 369 6.55 15.19 -19.85
CA GLY A 369 7.26 15.75 -18.72
C GLY A 369 8.77 15.53 -18.85
N PRO A 370 9.47 15.24 -17.75
CA PRO A 370 10.87 14.84 -17.78
C PRO A 370 11.07 13.36 -18.17
N PHE A 371 10.00 12.62 -18.50
CA PHE A 371 10.04 11.18 -18.75
C PHE A 371 10.32 10.90 -20.21
N CYS A 372 11.42 10.20 -20.48
CA CYS A 372 11.80 9.76 -21.82
C CYS A 372 11.12 8.43 -22.23
N GLU A 373 9.96 8.14 -21.67
CA GLU A 373 9.18 6.92 -21.90
C GLU A 373 7.81 7.25 -22.50
N PRO A 374 7.14 6.30 -23.13
CA PRO A 374 5.82 6.49 -23.71
C PRO A 374 4.73 6.60 -22.60
N VAL A 375 4.92 7.52 -21.68
CA VAL A 375 3.99 7.82 -20.59
C VAL A 375 2.76 8.52 -21.17
N ILE A 376 1.61 7.90 -21.02
CA ILE A 376 0.33 8.43 -21.50
C ILE A 376 -0.41 9.23 -20.42
N PHE A 377 -0.12 8.93 -19.17
CA PHE A 377 -0.68 9.59 -18.01
C PHE A 377 0.28 9.44 -16.83
N PHE A 378 0.34 10.43 -15.97
CA PHE A 378 1.06 10.34 -14.72
C PHE A 378 0.31 11.08 -13.61
N ASN A 379 0.50 10.62 -12.40
CA ASN A 379 0.19 11.34 -11.18
C ASN A 379 1.52 11.65 -10.48
N ASP A 380 1.72 12.90 -10.12
CA ASP A 380 2.81 13.34 -9.26
C ASP A 380 2.16 14.12 -8.13
N ILE A 381 2.04 13.45 -6.97
CA ILE A 381 1.21 13.91 -5.87
C ILE A 381 2.09 14.04 -4.62
N LYS A 382 2.00 15.21 -3.99
CA LYS A 382 2.39 15.39 -2.60
C LYS A 382 1.13 15.53 -1.75
N ARG A 383 1.01 14.71 -0.72
CA ARG A 383 -0.04 14.79 0.28
C ARG A 383 0.58 15.00 1.66
N THR A 384 0.03 15.95 2.41
CA THR A 384 0.38 16.15 3.82
C THR A 384 -0.87 16.01 4.67
N ASP A 385 -0.78 15.23 5.75
CA ASP A 385 -1.85 15.06 6.74
C ASP A 385 -1.32 15.49 8.10
N GLU A 386 -1.83 16.58 8.66
CA GLU A 386 -1.59 16.99 10.03
C GLU A 386 -2.78 16.63 10.90
N GLN A 387 -2.54 16.01 12.04
CA GLN A 387 -3.58 15.70 13.02
C GLN A 387 -3.18 16.14 14.42
N LYS A 388 -4.11 16.80 15.12
CA LYS A 388 -4.01 17.15 16.53
C LYS A 388 -5.28 16.73 17.25
N GLY A 389 -5.18 16.19 18.45
CA GLY A 389 -6.36 15.77 19.19
C GLY A 389 -6.18 15.73 20.69
N PHE A 390 -7.27 15.93 21.40
CA PHE A 390 -7.39 15.71 22.84
C PHE A 390 -8.49 14.68 23.06
N PHE A 391 -8.25 13.75 23.95
CA PHE A 391 -9.23 12.70 24.26
C PHE A 391 -9.31 12.44 25.76
N GLY A 392 -10.42 11.87 26.15
CA GLY A 392 -10.62 11.41 27.51
C GLY A 392 -11.74 10.40 27.62
N GLU A 393 -11.58 9.48 28.55
CA GLU A 393 -12.53 8.43 28.88
C GLU A 393 -12.65 8.31 30.40
N LEU A 394 -13.87 8.28 30.90
CA LEU A 394 -14.21 8.09 32.31
C LEU A 394 -14.94 6.76 32.43
N ASN A 395 -14.41 5.86 33.24
CA ASN A 395 -15.01 4.59 33.57
C ASN A 395 -15.59 4.66 34.99
N ILE A 396 -16.85 4.26 35.15
CA ILE A 396 -17.59 4.32 36.43
C ILE A 396 -18.18 2.93 36.70
N ALA A 397 -17.71 2.26 37.73
CA ALA A 397 -18.33 1.04 38.22
C ALA A 397 -19.61 1.41 38.99
N LEU A 398 -20.77 1.17 38.39
CA LEU A 398 -22.08 1.45 38.98
C LEU A 398 -22.48 0.36 39.99
N SER A 399 -22.00 -0.85 39.80
CA SER A 399 -22.18 -2.01 40.67
C SER A 399 -21.14 -3.07 40.34
N ASP A 400 -21.10 -4.17 41.08
CA ASP A 400 -20.20 -5.33 40.81
C ASP A 400 -20.41 -5.96 39.43
N THR A 401 -21.50 -5.64 38.74
CA THR A 401 -21.86 -6.24 37.44
C THR A 401 -22.16 -5.22 36.36
N SER A 402 -22.03 -3.93 36.63
CA SER A 402 -22.40 -2.86 35.73
C SER A 402 -21.36 -1.74 35.74
N GLU A 403 -20.88 -1.41 34.61
CA GLU A 403 -19.92 -0.34 34.34
C GLU A 403 -20.49 0.64 33.32
N LEU A 404 -20.21 1.92 33.48
CA LEU A 404 -20.52 2.99 32.54
C LEU A 404 -19.22 3.63 32.06
N THR A 405 -19.00 3.60 30.76
CA THR A 405 -17.87 4.28 30.11
C THR A 405 -18.40 5.51 29.36
N LEU A 406 -17.81 6.66 29.62
CA LEU A 406 -18.09 7.92 28.93
C LEU A 406 -16.81 8.44 28.29
N GLY A 407 -16.77 8.53 26.98
CA GLY A 407 -15.61 9.00 26.25
C GLY A 407 -15.90 10.15 25.30
N ALA A 408 -14.92 11.03 25.12
CA ALA A 408 -14.96 12.11 24.15
C ALA A 408 -13.58 12.35 23.54
N ARG A 409 -13.57 12.71 22.26
CA ARG A 409 -12.37 13.16 21.54
C ARG A 409 -12.69 14.42 20.75
N TRP A 410 -11.85 15.41 20.87
CA TRP A 410 -11.75 16.53 19.96
C TRP A 410 -10.51 16.33 19.09
N TYR A 411 -10.62 16.60 17.81
CA TYR A 411 -9.49 16.56 16.89
C TYR A 411 -9.63 17.64 15.82
N ASP A 412 -8.49 18.04 15.30
CA ASP A 412 -8.29 18.90 14.14
C ASP A 412 -7.45 18.14 13.14
N ILE A 413 -7.93 18.04 11.91
CA ILE A 413 -7.24 17.31 10.83
C ILE A 413 -7.18 18.24 9.63
N GLU A 414 -5.98 18.49 9.16
CA GLU A 414 -5.70 19.22 7.93
C GLU A 414 -5.07 18.27 6.92
N VAL A 415 -5.64 18.23 5.71
CA VAL A 415 -5.14 17.44 4.60
C VAL A 415 -4.92 18.35 3.42
N ASP A 416 -3.70 18.42 2.91
CA ASP A 416 -3.34 19.20 1.76
C ASP A 416 -2.84 18.31 0.62
N PHE A 417 -3.12 18.72 -0.62
CA PHE A 417 -2.69 18.04 -1.83
C PHE A 417 -2.06 19.04 -2.79
N GLU A 418 -0.87 18.68 -3.26
CA GLU A 418 -0.18 19.33 -4.35
C GLU A 418 0.06 18.31 -5.47
N GLY A 419 -0.11 18.72 -6.77
CA GLY A 419 0.14 17.83 -7.91
C GLY A 419 -0.38 18.40 -9.25
#